data_626b7adea7a462602c7f941b6a855322
#
_entry.id   626b7adea7a462602c7f941b6a855322
#
_cell.length_a   1.000
_cell.length_b   1.000
_cell.length_c   1.000
_cell.angle_alpha   90.00
_cell.angle_beta   90.00
_cell.angle_gamma   90.00
#
_symmetry.space_group_name_H-M   'P 1'
#
loop_
_entity.id
_entity.type
_entity.pdbx_description
1 polymer ?
#
loop_
_entity_poly.entity_id
_entity_poly.type
_entity_poly.pdbx_seq_one_letter_code
_entity_poly.pdbx_strand_id
1 'polypeptide(L)'
;MVDVSIVVVNYNTREHLYQCLHSIFGLSHGCSYEVFVVDNGSTDGSAAMVRSNFPRAKLIASPENLGFVKANNIALRMADGRYFLLLNADARLLPGALDAMVEFMNTHPDAGACGCKQVDPSGNIQLTWGYFPTLAREVVRKAMHARLSLNGNIVRAYLAHRFNGQTVVDWVAGSCLMVRSSIREQVGLMDEGYFMYFEDIDWCHRIQQAGWKVYYLPHIQVVHEGGASANKHKIDAILAYRRSQFYFTRKYYGPAVEKMLRFIISGKSLLNLARWGLKYVFMSNGSAERELALCHT
;
A
#
# COMPACT_ATOMS: atom_id res chain seq x y z
N MET A 1 -26.88 6.09 5.53
CA MET A 1 -25.44 5.86 5.72
C MET A 1 -25.15 4.43 5.32
N VAL A 2 -24.24 4.20 4.40
CA VAL A 2 -23.82 2.84 3.99
C VAL A 2 -22.78 2.31 4.99
N ASP A 3 -22.55 0.99 5.00
CA ASP A 3 -21.56 0.40 5.89
C ASP A 3 -20.14 0.75 5.43
N VAL A 4 -19.84 0.65 4.13
CA VAL A 4 -18.48 0.85 3.60
C VAL A 4 -18.48 1.79 2.41
N SER A 5 -17.59 2.79 2.43
CA SER A 5 -17.16 3.51 1.25
C SER A 5 -15.83 2.95 0.76
N ILE A 6 -15.86 2.25 -0.37
CA ILE A 6 -14.68 1.67 -1.02
C ILE A 6 -14.07 2.73 -1.94
N VAL A 7 -12.80 3.03 -1.76
CA VAL A 7 -12.05 4.01 -2.56
C VAL A 7 -10.97 3.28 -3.36
N VAL A 8 -11.04 3.39 -4.68
CA VAL A 8 -10.08 2.83 -5.62
C VAL A 8 -9.43 3.94 -6.42
N VAL A 9 -8.13 4.14 -6.26
CA VAL A 9 -7.35 5.10 -7.07
C VAL A 9 -6.67 4.35 -8.21
N ASN A 10 -6.85 4.85 -9.43
CA ASN A 10 -6.29 4.27 -10.64
C ASN A 10 -5.38 5.25 -11.37
N TYR A 11 -4.24 4.74 -11.87
CA TYR A 11 -3.37 5.46 -12.79
C TYR A 11 -2.78 4.50 -13.85
N ASN A 12 -3.31 4.55 -15.07
CA ASN A 12 -2.86 3.75 -16.22
C ASN A 12 -2.81 2.23 -15.95
N THR A 13 -3.82 1.69 -15.22
CA THR A 13 -3.93 0.26 -14.92
C THR A 13 -5.33 -0.28 -15.27
N ARG A 14 -5.83 0.03 -16.47
CA ARG A 14 -7.20 -0.27 -16.93
C ARG A 14 -7.63 -1.72 -16.68
N GLU A 15 -6.80 -2.69 -17.04
CA GLU A 15 -7.16 -4.11 -16.91
C GLU A 15 -7.24 -4.53 -15.44
N HIS A 16 -6.29 -4.12 -14.63
CA HIS A 16 -6.30 -4.40 -13.19
C HIS A 16 -7.51 -3.74 -12.52
N LEU A 17 -7.80 -2.47 -12.87
CA LEU A 17 -8.99 -1.77 -12.38
C LEU A 17 -10.28 -2.51 -12.75
N TYR A 18 -10.39 -3.04 -13.98
CA TYR A 18 -11.53 -3.84 -14.40
C TYR A 18 -11.69 -5.06 -13.48
N GLN A 19 -10.62 -5.82 -13.25
CA GLN A 19 -10.64 -7.00 -12.38
C GLN A 19 -10.96 -6.65 -10.91
N CYS A 20 -10.42 -5.54 -10.41
CA CYS A 20 -10.72 -5.02 -9.08
C CYS A 20 -12.22 -4.73 -8.94
N LEU A 21 -12.78 -3.91 -9.83
CA LEU A 21 -14.21 -3.55 -9.80
C LEU A 21 -15.10 -4.76 -10.03
N HIS A 22 -14.72 -5.68 -10.92
CA HIS A 22 -15.44 -6.93 -11.12
C HIS A 22 -15.49 -7.77 -9.84
N SER A 23 -14.40 -7.80 -9.04
CA SER A 23 -14.39 -8.49 -7.75
C SER A 23 -15.27 -7.81 -6.70
N ILE A 24 -15.49 -6.49 -6.78
CA ILE A 24 -16.38 -5.77 -5.87
C ILE A 24 -17.84 -5.97 -6.26
N PHE A 25 -18.18 -5.72 -7.52
CA PHE A 25 -19.58 -5.73 -7.97
C PHE A 25 -20.12 -7.12 -8.32
N GLY A 26 -19.23 -8.07 -8.65
CA GLY A 26 -19.58 -9.45 -9.01
C GLY A 26 -19.78 -10.39 -7.82
N LEU A 27 -19.36 -9.98 -6.62
CA LEU A 27 -19.59 -10.74 -5.40
C LEU A 27 -20.85 -10.25 -4.67
N SER A 28 -21.52 -11.18 -3.97
CA SER A 28 -22.59 -10.84 -3.04
C SER A 28 -21.97 -10.45 -1.70
N HIS A 29 -22.35 -9.28 -1.18
CA HIS A 29 -21.93 -8.77 0.13
C HIS A 29 -23.13 -8.63 1.03
N GLY A 30 -22.98 -9.02 2.29
CA GLY A 30 -24.01 -8.86 3.34
C GLY A 30 -24.10 -7.43 3.87
N CYS A 31 -23.05 -6.62 3.67
CA CYS A 31 -23.00 -5.21 4.06
C CYS A 31 -23.37 -4.29 2.90
N SER A 32 -23.88 -3.11 3.22
CA SER A 32 -24.17 -2.04 2.26
C SER A 32 -22.88 -1.29 1.91
N TYR A 33 -22.67 -0.96 0.64
CA TYR A 33 -21.45 -0.26 0.20
C TYR A 33 -21.70 0.71 -0.96
N GLU A 34 -20.79 1.67 -1.07
CA GLU A 34 -20.61 2.54 -2.23
C GLU A 34 -19.17 2.44 -2.73
N VAL A 35 -18.95 2.72 -4.01
CA VAL A 35 -17.62 2.64 -4.63
C VAL A 35 -17.29 3.97 -5.28
N PHE A 36 -16.16 4.55 -4.87
CA PHE A 36 -15.53 5.68 -5.52
C PHE A 36 -14.34 5.17 -6.34
N VAL A 37 -14.29 5.55 -7.61
CA VAL A 37 -13.13 5.35 -8.46
C VAL A 37 -12.53 6.70 -8.79
N VAL A 38 -11.30 6.94 -8.37
CA VAL A 38 -10.55 8.14 -8.73
C VAL A 38 -9.58 7.80 -9.84
N ASP A 39 -9.93 8.17 -11.06
CA ASP A 39 -9.03 8.06 -12.21
C ASP A 39 -8.06 9.24 -12.18
N ASN A 40 -6.83 8.97 -11.83
CA ASN A 40 -5.81 9.95 -11.46
C ASN A 40 -4.99 10.43 -12.68
N GLY A 41 -5.68 10.87 -13.75
CA GLY A 41 -5.06 11.34 -14.98
C GLY A 41 -4.61 10.21 -15.92
N SER A 42 -5.38 9.11 -16.01
CA SER A 42 -5.05 8.00 -16.92
C SER A 42 -5.30 8.35 -18.39
N THR A 43 -4.47 7.79 -19.27
CA THR A 43 -4.56 7.93 -20.73
C THR A 43 -4.87 6.61 -21.44
N ASP A 44 -5.06 5.51 -20.69
CA ASP A 44 -5.26 4.15 -21.20
C ASP A 44 -6.73 3.77 -21.41
N GLY A 45 -7.66 4.73 -21.27
CA GLY A 45 -9.09 4.50 -21.40
C GLY A 45 -9.78 3.97 -20.14
N SER A 46 -9.11 3.97 -18.99
CA SER A 46 -9.64 3.53 -17.68
C SER A 46 -10.96 4.22 -17.35
N ALA A 47 -11.03 5.56 -17.45
CA ALA A 47 -12.24 6.32 -17.12
C ALA A 47 -13.44 5.94 -18.01
N ALA A 48 -13.22 5.74 -19.32
CA ALA A 48 -14.27 5.30 -20.24
C ALA A 48 -14.76 3.89 -19.90
N MET A 49 -13.84 2.99 -19.59
CA MET A 49 -14.15 1.61 -19.15
C MET A 49 -15.03 1.60 -17.91
N VAL A 50 -14.72 2.41 -16.89
CA VAL A 50 -15.52 2.50 -15.65
C VAL A 50 -16.93 2.99 -15.97
N ARG A 51 -17.09 4.06 -16.76
CA ARG A 51 -18.42 4.59 -17.13
C ARG A 51 -19.28 3.56 -17.83
N SER A 52 -18.69 2.77 -18.73
CA SER A 52 -19.43 1.80 -19.54
C SER A 52 -19.77 0.51 -18.77
N ASN A 53 -18.83 -0.03 -17.98
CA ASN A 53 -18.96 -1.35 -17.36
C ASN A 53 -19.44 -1.31 -15.92
N PHE A 54 -19.20 -0.20 -15.20
CA PHE A 54 -19.51 -0.08 -13.78
C PHE A 54 -20.28 1.20 -13.46
N PRO A 55 -21.51 1.39 -14.00
CA PRO A 55 -22.28 2.63 -13.84
C PRO A 55 -22.68 2.94 -12.38
N ARG A 56 -22.61 1.94 -11.49
CA ARG A 56 -22.83 2.13 -10.04
C ARG A 56 -21.62 2.73 -9.31
N ALA A 57 -20.44 2.73 -9.94
CA ALA A 57 -19.26 3.37 -9.38
C ALA A 57 -19.32 4.90 -9.54
N LYS A 58 -19.02 5.62 -8.49
CA LYS A 58 -18.90 7.08 -8.50
C LYS A 58 -17.51 7.44 -9.04
N LEU A 59 -17.43 7.70 -10.35
CA LEU A 59 -16.17 8.04 -11.02
C LEU A 59 -15.82 9.51 -10.84
N ILE A 60 -14.61 9.77 -10.35
CA ILE A 60 -13.97 11.08 -10.26
C ILE A 60 -12.74 11.04 -11.17
N ALA A 61 -12.78 11.78 -12.29
CA ALA A 61 -11.67 11.84 -13.24
C ALA A 61 -10.84 13.11 -13.02
N SER A 62 -9.58 12.95 -12.68
CA SER A 62 -8.62 14.04 -12.58
C SER A 62 -7.95 14.28 -13.94
N PRO A 63 -7.67 15.53 -14.33
CA PRO A 63 -6.93 15.83 -15.55
C PRO A 63 -5.43 15.47 -15.45
N GLU A 64 -4.91 15.31 -14.24
CA GLU A 64 -3.50 15.04 -13.97
C GLU A 64 -3.30 14.05 -12.81
N ASN A 65 -2.09 13.51 -12.69
CA ASN A 65 -1.72 12.63 -11.59
C ASN A 65 -1.41 13.44 -10.32
N LEU A 66 -2.36 13.47 -9.40
CA LEU A 66 -2.28 14.17 -8.10
C LEU A 66 -1.47 13.41 -7.04
N GLY A 67 -1.04 12.17 -7.34
CA GLY A 67 -0.49 11.23 -6.36
C GLY A 67 -1.58 10.43 -5.64
N PHE A 68 -1.16 9.40 -4.94
CA PHE A 68 -2.06 8.45 -4.27
C PHE A 68 -2.87 9.12 -3.15
N VAL A 69 -2.22 9.96 -2.35
CA VAL A 69 -2.83 10.58 -1.16
C VAL A 69 -3.94 11.56 -1.53
N LYS A 70 -3.63 12.54 -2.38
CA LYS A 70 -4.64 13.56 -2.77
C LYS A 70 -5.81 12.91 -3.49
N ALA A 71 -5.55 11.93 -4.37
CA ALA A 71 -6.60 11.20 -5.06
C ALA A 71 -7.53 10.47 -4.08
N ASN A 72 -6.99 9.73 -3.11
CA ASN A 72 -7.80 9.11 -2.07
C ASN A 72 -8.58 10.15 -1.25
N ASN A 73 -7.94 11.23 -0.82
CA ASN A 73 -8.57 12.25 -0.01
C ASN A 73 -9.77 12.93 -0.71
N ILE A 74 -9.74 13.08 -2.04
CA ILE A 74 -10.88 13.59 -2.80
C ILE A 74 -12.10 12.70 -2.57
N ALA A 75 -11.97 11.40 -2.72
CA ALA A 75 -13.07 10.47 -2.51
C ALA A 75 -13.47 10.38 -1.03
N LEU A 76 -12.50 10.34 -0.10
CA LEU A 76 -12.75 10.24 1.34
C LEU A 76 -13.52 11.46 1.90
N ARG A 77 -13.37 12.64 1.29
CA ARG A 77 -14.18 13.82 1.66
C ARG A 77 -15.66 13.69 1.27
N MET A 78 -15.94 12.89 0.24
CA MET A 78 -17.30 12.65 -0.29
C MET A 78 -17.92 11.36 0.27
N ALA A 79 -17.15 10.56 0.98
CA ALA A 79 -17.53 9.26 1.48
C ALA A 79 -18.38 9.36 2.76
N ASP A 80 -19.52 8.64 2.79
CA ASP A 80 -20.49 8.64 3.89
C ASP A 80 -20.59 7.29 4.62
N GLY A 81 -19.72 6.32 4.31
CA GLY A 81 -19.68 5.02 4.95
C GLY A 81 -19.26 5.07 6.41
N ARG A 82 -19.74 4.12 7.21
CA ARG A 82 -19.26 3.89 8.58
C ARG A 82 -17.78 3.53 8.62
N TYR A 83 -17.32 2.88 7.54
CA TYR A 83 -15.93 2.49 7.32
C TYR A 83 -15.48 2.97 5.95
N PHE A 84 -14.22 3.38 5.85
CA PHE A 84 -13.54 3.64 4.60
C PHE A 84 -12.67 2.44 4.27
N LEU A 85 -12.78 1.89 3.08
CA LEU A 85 -11.88 0.86 2.57
C LEU A 85 -11.04 1.43 1.43
N LEU A 86 -9.75 1.67 1.69
CA LEU A 86 -8.81 1.89 0.60
C LEU A 86 -8.51 0.54 -0.04
N LEU A 87 -8.65 0.45 -1.35
CA LEU A 87 -8.36 -0.75 -2.12
C LEU A 87 -7.59 -0.36 -3.38
N ASN A 88 -6.41 -0.93 -3.58
CA ASN A 88 -5.63 -0.66 -4.79
C ASN A 88 -6.35 -1.19 -6.05
N ALA A 89 -6.13 -0.50 -7.18
CA ALA A 89 -6.70 -0.91 -8.47
C ALA A 89 -6.20 -2.29 -8.95
N ASP A 90 -5.08 -2.78 -8.43
CA ASP A 90 -4.52 -4.11 -8.69
C ASP A 90 -4.81 -5.13 -7.57
N ALA A 91 -5.77 -4.81 -6.69
CA ALA A 91 -6.25 -5.72 -5.66
C ALA A 91 -7.64 -6.28 -6.02
N ARG A 92 -7.93 -7.52 -5.60
CA ARG A 92 -9.20 -8.20 -5.83
C ARG A 92 -9.74 -8.77 -4.51
N LEU A 93 -10.97 -8.44 -4.18
CA LEU A 93 -11.67 -9.02 -3.04
C LEU A 93 -11.96 -10.50 -3.32
N LEU A 94 -11.82 -11.34 -2.30
CA LEU A 94 -12.32 -12.70 -2.32
C LEU A 94 -13.70 -12.78 -1.64
N PRO A 95 -14.51 -13.82 -1.93
CA PRO A 95 -15.82 -14.00 -1.31
C PRO A 95 -15.76 -13.89 0.22
N GLY A 96 -16.65 -13.08 0.81
CA GLY A 96 -16.75 -12.86 2.25
C GLY A 96 -15.68 -11.94 2.87
N ALA A 97 -14.67 -11.52 2.13
CA ALA A 97 -13.57 -10.70 2.69
C ALA A 97 -14.08 -9.34 3.21
N LEU A 98 -14.93 -8.66 2.44
CA LEU A 98 -15.49 -7.36 2.84
C LEU A 98 -16.36 -7.50 4.10
N ASP A 99 -17.27 -8.47 4.11
CA ASP A 99 -18.18 -8.71 5.22
C ASP A 99 -17.44 -9.07 6.51
N ALA A 100 -16.41 -9.92 6.40
CA ALA A 100 -15.58 -10.30 7.53
C ALA A 100 -14.78 -9.12 8.11
N MET A 101 -14.30 -8.19 7.28
CA MET A 101 -13.65 -6.96 7.75
C MET A 101 -14.67 -6.05 8.46
N VAL A 102 -15.89 -5.90 7.94
CA VAL A 102 -16.94 -5.09 8.54
C VAL A 102 -17.37 -5.70 9.88
N GLU A 103 -17.58 -7.01 9.94
CA GLU A 103 -17.92 -7.72 11.17
C GLU A 103 -16.84 -7.56 12.24
N PHE A 104 -15.56 -7.70 11.84
CA PHE A 104 -14.44 -7.43 12.73
C PHE A 104 -14.52 -6.01 13.32
N MET A 105 -14.66 -4.99 12.48
CA MET A 105 -14.74 -3.60 12.92
C MET A 105 -15.97 -3.33 13.81
N ASN A 106 -17.09 -4.02 13.58
CA ASN A 106 -18.29 -3.92 14.41
C ASN A 106 -18.08 -4.52 15.80
N THR A 107 -17.38 -5.65 15.89
CA THR A 107 -17.15 -6.40 17.14
C THR A 107 -15.93 -5.93 17.93
N HIS A 108 -15.08 -5.08 17.34
CA HIS A 108 -13.89 -4.52 17.97
C HIS A 108 -13.97 -2.98 18.01
N PRO A 109 -14.65 -2.41 19.02
CA PRO A 109 -14.86 -0.96 19.13
C PRO A 109 -13.56 -0.17 19.34
N ASP A 110 -12.47 -0.82 19.78
CA ASP A 110 -11.13 -0.25 19.92
C ASP A 110 -10.32 -0.26 18.61
N ALA A 111 -10.82 -0.94 17.57
CA ALA A 111 -10.21 -0.95 16.26
C ALA A 111 -10.46 0.35 15.51
N GLY A 112 -9.41 1.13 15.30
CA GLY A 112 -9.43 2.30 14.44
C GLY A 112 -9.24 1.96 12.98
N ALA A 113 -8.40 0.95 12.71
CA ALA A 113 -8.14 0.44 11.38
C ALA A 113 -7.83 -1.05 11.39
N CYS A 114 -8.06 -1.72 10.26
CA CYS A 114 -7.61 -3.07 10.04
C CYS A 114 -7.16 -3.28 8.58
N GLY A 115 -6.25 -4.24 8.40
CA GLY A 115 -5.84 -4.76 7.09
C GLY A 115 -5.86 -6.28 7.11
N CYS A 116 -5.87 -6.89 5.94
CA CYS A 116 -5.95 -8.34 5.79
C CYS A 116 -4.70 -8.93 5.15
N LYS A 117 -4.64 -10.28 5.14
CA LYS A 117 -3.60 -11.01 4.42
C LYS A 117 -3.72 -10.73 2.92
N GLN A 118 -2.63 -10.29 2.32
CA GLN A 118 -2.54 -10.11 0.89
C GLN A 118 -1.63 -11.18 0.29
N VAL A 119 -2.05 -11.73 -0.83
CA VAL A 119 -1.29 -12.72 -1.60
C VAL A 119 -1.17 -12.27 -3.05
N ASP A 120 -0.05 -12.61 -3.69
CA ASP A 120 0.08 -12.45 -5.12
C ASP A 120 -0.80 -13.49 -5.87
N PRO A 121 -0.97 -13.38 -7.21
CA PRO A 121 -1.75 -14.36 -7.99
C PRO A 121 -1.22 -15.79 -7.89
N SER A 122 0.03 -15.99 -7.51
CA SER A 122 0.66 -17.30 -7.28
C SER A 122 0.43 -17.82 -5.85
N GLY A 123 -0.31 -17.07 -5.00
CA GLY A 123 -0.59 -17.44 -3.60
C GLY A 123 0.53 -17.11 -2.62
N ASN A 124 1.55 -16.36 -3.05
CA ASN A 124 2.63 -15.96 -2.15
C ASN A 124 2.19 -14.79 -1.25
N ILE A 125 2.46 -14.93 0.06
CA ILE A 125 2.11 -13.89 1.04
C ILE A 125 2.98 -12.66 0.82
N GLN A 126 2.33 -11.48 0.82
CA GLN A 126 2.97 -10.18 0.81
C GLN A 126 3.04 -9.62 2.24
N LEU A 127 4.15 -8.93 2.56
CA LEU A 127 4.29 -8.23 3.84
C LEU A 127 3.59 -6.87 3.77
N THR A 128 2.33 -6.84 4.17
CA THR A 128 1.45 -5.67 4.10
C THR A 128 1.10 -5.10 5.47
N TRP A 129 1.93 -5.39 6.46
CA TRP A 129 1.85 -4.90 7.83
C TRP A 129 3.24 -4.81 8.44
N GLY A 130 3.38 -4.11 9.54
CA GLY A 130 4.66 -4.04 10.24
C GLY A 130 4.65 -3.14 11.47
N TYR A 131 5.86 -2.86 11.93
CA TYR A 131 6.13 -1.93 13.01
C TYR A 131 6.65 -0.60 12.46
N PHE A 132 6.44 0.50 13.17
CA PHE A 132 6.90 1.81 12.70
C PHE A 132 8.40 1.79 12.38
N PRO A 133 8.78 2.41 11.26
CA PRO A 133 10.15 2.35 10.76
C PRO A 133 11.09 3.17 11.66
N THR A 134 11.83 2.49 12.53
CA THR A 134 13.06 3.01 13.13
C THR A 134 14.25 2.56 12.31
N LEU A 135 15.42 3.22 12.44
CA LEU A 135 16.62 2.81 11.71
C LEU A 135 16.96 1.32 11.91
N ALA A 136 16.84 0.81 13.14
CA ALA A 136 17.08 -0.59 13.44
C ALA A 136 16.04 -1.52 12.80
N ARG A 137 14.75 -1.18 12.90
CA ARG A 137 13.65 -1.98 12.33
C ARG A 137 13.68 -1.99 10.79
N GLU A 138 14.14 -0.90 10.15
CA GLU A 138 14.33 -0.86 8.70
C GLU A 138 15.40 -1.85 8.21
N VAL A 139 16.49 -2.01 8.97
CA VAL A 139 17.50 -3.02 8.66
C VAL A 139 16.91 -4.43 8.76
N VAL A 140 16.16 -4.73 9.84
CA VAL A 140 15.49 -6.02 10.05
C VAL A 140 14.46 -6.27 8.92
N ARG A 141 13.63 -5.28 8.58
CA ARG A 141 12.63 -5.39 7.52
C ARG A 141 13.27 -5.73 6.16
N LYS A 142 14.36 -5.04 5.80
CA LYS A 142 15.09 -5.33 4.55
C LYS A 142 15.71 -6.73 4.55
N ALA A 143 16.28 -7.17 5.67
CA ALA A 143 16.81 -8.52 5.81
C ALA A 143 15.71 -9.57 5.69
N MET A 144 14.52 -9.33 6.25
CA MET A 144 13.36 -10.21 6.09
C MET A 144 12.87 -10.27 4.64
N HIS A 145 12.75 -9.13 3.96
CA HIS A 145 12.38 -9.10 2.53
C HIS A 145 13.38 -9.87 1.67
N ALA A 146 14.68 -9.69 1.88
CA ALA A 146 15.72 -10.42 1.17
C ALA A 146 15.65 -11.94 1.42
N ARG A 147 15.33 -12.35 2.65
CA ARG A 147 15.16 -13.78 2.98
C ARG A 147 13.86 -14.38 2.44
N LEU A 148 12.78 -13.61 2.36
CA LEU A 148 11.53 -14.05 1.71
C LEU A 148 11.74 -14.34 0.22
N SER A 149 12.59 -13.57 -0.45
CA SER A 149 12.93 -13.80 -1.86
C SER A 149 13.89 -14.99 -2.08
N LEU A 150 14.74 -15.34 -1.08
CA LEU A 150 15.76 -16.38 -1.19
C LEU A 150 15.33 -17.75 -0.65
N ASN A 151 14.49 -17.81 0.41
CA ASN A 151 14.05 -19.04 1.07
C ASN A 151 12.65 -18.88 1.66
N GLY A 152 11.67 -18.63 0.79
CA GLY A 152 10.30 -18.23 1.17
C GLY A 152 9.60 -19.15 2.17
N ASN A 153 9.89 -20.45 2.17
CA ASN A 153 9.13 -21.43 2.98
C ASN A 153 9.35 -21.26 4.49
N ILE A 154 10.57 -21.03 4.96
CA ILE A 154 10.86 -20.88 6.40
C ILE A 154 10.29 -19.58 6.95
N VAL A 155 10.48 -18.47 6.22
CA VAL A 155 9.95 -17.18 6.66
C VAL A 155 8.43 -17.16 6.57
N ARG A 156 7.84 -17.81 5.55
CA ARG A 156 6.38 -17.99 5.43
C ARG A 156 5.83 -18.81 6.59
N ALA A 157 6.46 -19.93 6.94
CA ALA A 157 6.07 -20.76 8.09
C ALA A 157 6.17 -19.98 9.41
N TYR A 158 7.24 -19.22 9.60
CA TYR A 158 7.39 -18.34 10.78
C TYR A 158 6.30 -17.27 10.84
N LEU A 159 6.01 -16.58 9.73
CA LEU A 159 4.96 -15.57 9.68
C LEU A 159 3.57 -16.19 9.89
N ALA A 160 3.29 -17.33 9.28
CA ALA A 160 2.04 -18.06 9.47
C ALA A 160 1.85 -18.49 10.93
N HIS A 161 2.91 -18.97 11.58
CA HIS A 161 2.86 -19.35 12.99
C HIS A 161 2.75 -18.15 13.93
N ARG A 162 3.52 -17.08 13.69
CA ARG A 162 3.57 -15.89 14.55
C ARG A 162 2.30 -15.04 14.46
N PHE A 163 1.62 -15.06 13.31
CA PHE A 163 0.41 -14.29 13.01
C PHE A 163 -0.77 -15.20 12.65
N ASN A 164 -0.97 -16.23 13.45
CA ASN A 164 -2.06 -17.20 13.27
C ASN A 164 -3.43 -16.66 13.70
N GLY A 165 -3.47 -15.54 14.46
CA GLY A 165 -4.66 -14.85 14.91
C GLY A 165 -4.61 -13.36 14.61
N GLN A 166 -5.75 -12.70 14.80
CA GLN A 166 -5.80 -11.23 14.72
C GLN A 166 -4.73 -10.63 15.65
N THR A 167 -3.96 -9.69 15.13
CA THR A 167 -2.80 -9.15 15.85
C THR A 167 -2.77 -7.62 15.74
N VAL A 168 -2.50 -6.95 16.86
CA VAL A 168 -2.24 -5.52 16.87
C VAL A 168 -0.86 -5.28 16.26
N VAL A 169 -0.82 -4.40 15.27
CA VAL A 169 0.39 -4.01 14.52
C VAL A 169 0.52 -2.48 14.50
N ASP A 170 1.68 -1.98 14.13
CA ASP A 170 1.83 -0.53 14.07
C ASP A 170 1.19 0.05 12.79
N TRP A 171 1.21 -0.69 11.68
CA TRP A 171 0.60 -0.25 10.42
C TRP A 171 0.20 -1.44 9.54
N VAL A 172 -0.75 -1.19 8.66
CA VAL A 172 -1.16 -2.06 7.56
C VAL A 172 -1.18 -1.26 6.26
N ALA A 173 -0.93 -1.93 5.13
CA ALA A 173 -0.74 -1.27 3.83
C ALA A 173 -2.05 -0.71 3.26
N GLY A 174 -1.96 0.47 2.67
CA GLY A 174 -3.06 1.15 1.99
C GLY A 174 -3.64 0.41 0.79
N SER A 175 -3.00 -0.67 0.34
CA SER A 175 -3.52 -1.54 -0.73
C SER A 175 -4.79 -2.31 -0.37
N CYS A 176 -5.02 -2.56 0.94
CA CYS A 176 -6.31 -3.00 1.50
C CYS A 176 -6.36 -2.60 2.98
N LEU A 177 -6.84 -1.39 3.23
CA LEU A 177 -6.88 -0.77 4.55
C LEU A 177 -8.30 -0.29 4.85
N MET A 178 -8.94 -0.90 5.84
CA MET A 178 -10.23 -0.43 6.36
C MET A 178 -10.01 0.47 7.57
N VAL A 179 -10.66 1.63 7.58
CA VAL A 179 -10.56 2.67 8.62
C VAL A 179 -11.95 3.05 9.10
N ARG A 180 -12.15 3.19 10.39
CA ARG A 180 -13.38 3.73 10.98
C ARG A 180 -13.55 5.21 10.60
N SER A 181 -14.65 5.58 9.97
CA SER A 181 -14.84 6.93 9.41
C SER A 181 -14.86 8.04 10.47
N SER A 182 -15.36 7.75 11.68
CA SER A 182 -15.37 8.71 12.79
C SER A 182 -13.97 9.17 13.23
N ILE A 183 -12.93 8.43 12.90
CA ILE A 183 -11.54 8.80 13.19
C ILE A 183 -11.12 10.08 12.44
N ARG A 184 -11.71 10.36 11.28
CA ARG A 184 -11.37 11.57 10.51
C ARG A 184 -11.56 12.88 11.28
N GLU A 185 -12.47 12.90 12.24
CA GLU A 185 -12.70 14.08 13.09
C GLU A 185 -11.57 14.29 14.11
N GLN A 186 -10.90 13.21 14.51
CA GLN A 186 -9.84 13.21 15.51
C GLN A 186 -8.45 13.38 14.89
N VAL A 187 -8.17 12.66 13.79
CA VAL A 187 -6.83 12.60 13.18
C VAL A 187 -6.76 13.16 11.77
N GLY A 188 -7.89 13.55 11.19
CA GLY A 188 -8.00 13.98 9.79
C GLY A 188 -7.87 12.83 8.80
N LEU A 189 -7.79 13.19 7.52
CA LEU A 189 -7.53 12.27 6.41
C LEU A 189 -6.02 12.03 6.26
N MET A 190 -5.61 11.41 5.16
CA MET A 190 -4.20 11.19 4.88
C MET A 190 -3.45 12.52 4.68
N ASP A 191 -2.19 12.59 5.12
CA ASP A 191 -1.35 13.77 5.02
C ASP A 191 -0.89 14.02 3.58
N GLU A 192 -1.37 15.09 2.96
CA GLU A 192 -1.07 15.47 1.57
C GLU A 192 0.38 15.90 1.32
N GLY A 193 1.22 15.92 2.35
CA GLY A 193 2.67 16.04 2.20
C GLY A 193 3.32 14.80 1.57
N TYR A 194 2.62 13.67 1.55
CA TYR A 194 3.02 12.47 0.82
C TYR A 194 2.40 12.45 -0.58
N PHE A 195 3.20 12.10 -1.58
CA PHE A 195 2.68 11.80 -2.92
C PHE A 195 2.22 10.33 -3.01
N MET A 196 3.07 9.42 -2.53
CA MET A 196 2.86 7.97 -2.47
C MET A 196 3.89 7.35 -1.53
N TYR A 197 3.54 6.25 -0.86
CA TYR A 197 4.30 5.53 0.16
C TYR A 197 4.40 6.28 1.49
N PHE A 198 4.41 5.54 2.60
CA PHE A 198 4.43 6.04 3.98
C PHE A 198 3.16 6.79 4.43
N GLU A 199 2.23 7.13 3.54
CA GLU A 199 0.95 7.75 3.90
C GLU A 199 0.08 6.83 4.77
N ASP A 200 0.10 5.53 4.49
CA ASP A 200 -0.57 4.50 5.27
C ASP A 200 0.08 4.33 6.65
N ILE A 201 1.40 4.32 6.70
CA ILE A 201 2.18 4.28 7.95
C ILE A 201 1.90 5.53 8.79
N ASP A 202 1.88 6.71 8.17
CA ASP A 202 1.57 7.99 8.83
C ASP A 202 0.14 7.99 9.38
N TRP A 203 -0.82 7.55 8.58
CA TRP A 203 -2.22 7.54 9.01
C TRP A 203 -2.42 6.57 10.17
N CYS A 204 -1.89 5.35 10.08
CA CYS A 204 -1.89 4.39 11.18
C CYS A 204 -1.18 4.93 12.44
N HIS A 205 -0.09 5.67 12.28
CA HIS A 205 0.61 6.29 13.41
C HIS A 205 -0.28 7.32 14.12
N ARG A 206 -0.95 8.21 13.38
CA ARG A 206 -1.87 9.20 13.94
C ARG A 206 -3.11 8.56 14.58
N ILE A 207 -3.64 7.47 13.98
CA ILE A 207 -4.71 6.67 14.53
C ILE A 207 -4.32 6.11 15.90
N GLN A 208 -3.11 5.55 16.03
CA GLN A 208 -2.64 5.03 17.33
C GLN A 208 -2.35 6.14 18.34
N GLN A 209 -1.82 7.28 17.92
CA GLN A 209 -1.65 8.43 18.80
C GLN A 209 -2.97 8.96 19.38
N ALA A 210 -4.07 8.77 18.67
CA ALA A 210 -5.42 9.08 19.15
C ALA A 210 -6.03 7.99 20.04
N GLY A 211 -5.27 6.94 20.40
CA GLY A 211 -5.66 5.87 21.31
C GLY A 211 -6.33 4.66 20.66
N TRP A 212 -6.46 4.63 19.34
CA TRP A 212 -7.03 3.51 18.59
C TRP A 212 -5.99 2.43 18.30
N LYS A 213 -6.47 1.19 18.05
CA LYS A 213 -5.61 0.08 17.63
C LYS A 213 -5.70 -0.15 16.12
N VAL A 214 -4.60 -0.61 15.54
CA VAL A 214 -4.52 -1.10 14.16
C VAL A 214 -4.34 -2.60 14.17
N TYR A 215 -5.21 -3.33 13.45
CA TYR A 215 -5.22 -4.79 13.45
C TYR A 215 -4.82 -5.38 12.10
N TYR A 216 -4.06 -6.46 12.14
CA TYR A 216 -3.83 -7.34 11.01
C TYR A 216 -4.68 -8.61 11.15
N LEU A 217 -5.44 -8.96 10.10
CA LEU A 217 -6.41 -10.06 10.06
C LEU A 217 -5.95 -11.16 9.10
N PRO A 218 -5.15 -12.13 9.56
CA PRO A 218 -4.52 -13.14 8.69
C PRO A 218 -5.51 -14.15 8.10
N HIS A 219 -6.69 -14.29 8.68
CA HIS A 219 -7.75 -15.20 8.22
C HIS A 219 -8.60 -14.62 7.09
N ILE A 220 -8.56 -13.31 6.90
CA ILE A 220 -9.19 -12.63 5.77
C ILE A 220 -8.14 -12.44 4.68
N GLN A 221 -8.48 -12.79 3.45
CA GLN A 221 -7.51 -12.75 2.34
C GLN A 221 -8.04 -11.96 1.16
N VAL A 222 -7.15 -11.20 0.52
CA VAL A 222 -7.35 -10.55 -0.78
C VAL A 222 -6.17 -10.90 -1.70
N VAL A 223 -6.42 -10.90 -3.01
CA VAL A 223 -5.35 -11.02 -4.01
C VAL A 223 -4.87 -9.63 -4.37
N HIS A 224 -3.56 -9.41 -4.39
CA HIS A 224 -2.96 -8.14 -4.75
C HIS A 224 -1.74 -8.40 -5.64
N GLU A 225 -1.76 -7.91 -6.87
CA GLU A 225 -0.67 -8.17 -7.81
C GLU A 225 0.61 -7.44 -7.40
N GLY A 226 0.46 -6.23 -6.88
CA GLY A 226 1.54 -5.42 -6.36
C GLY A 226 2.35 -4.72 -7.44
N GLY A 227 2.35 -3.39 -7.40
CA GLY A 227 3.21 -2.59 -8.24
C GLY A 227 2.82 -2.47 -9.71
N ALA A 228 1.58 -2.76 -10.10
CA ALA A 228 1.12 -2.67 -11.48
C ALA A 228 1.41 -1.31 -12.13
N SER A 229 1.20 -0.22 -11.39
CA SER A 229 1.54 1.14 -11.82
C SER A 229 3.03 1.46 -11.61
N ALA A 230 3.59 1.09 -10.44
CA ALA A 230 4.98 1.39 -10.07
C ALA A 230 6.01 0.69 -10.97
N ASN A 231 5.71 -0.53 -11.46
CA ASN A 231 6.60 -1.27 -12.37
C ASN A 231 6.78 -0.60 -13.73
N LYS A 232 5.81 0.22 -14.17
CA LYS A 232 5.92 1.02 -15.39
C LYS A 232 6.83 2.23 -15.21
N HIS A 233 7.01 2.72 -13.96
CA HIS A 233 7.75 3.93 -13.60
C HIS A 233 8.67 3.69 -12.40
N LYS A 234 9.54 2.67 -12.48
CA LYS A 234 10.38 2.22 -11.34
C LYS A 234 11.21 3.33 -10.70
N ILE A 235 11.83 4.20 -11.50
CA ILE A 235 12.68 5.29 -10.99
C ILE A 235 11.84 6.28 -10.19
N ASP A 236 10.68 6.69 -10.73
CA ASP A 236 9.79 7.62 -10.05
C ASP A 236 9.23 7.03 -8.74
N ALA A 237 8.91 5.73 -8.75
CA ALA A 237 8.48 5.01 -7.56
C ALA A 237 9.56 4.97 -6.47
N ILE A 238 10.83 4.71 -6.84
CA ILE A 238 11.96 4.73 -5.91
C ILE A 238 12.16 6.15 -5.34
N LEU A 239 12.11 7.17 -6.18
CA LEU A 239 12.24 8.56 -5.76
C LEU A 239 11.10 8.98 -4.83
N ALA A 240 9.85 8.63 -5.16
CA ALA A 240 8.68 8.88 -4.32
C ALA A 240 8.83 8.20 -2.96
N TYR A 241 9.21 6.90 -2.94
CA TYR A 241 9.48 6.18 -1.70
C TYR A 241 10.54 6.88 -0.83
N ARG A 242 11.65 7.35 -1.42
CA ARG A 242 12.71 8.03 -0.67
C ARG A 242 12.27 9.38 -0.14
N ARG A 243 11.54 10.17 -0.95
CA ARG A 243 10.99 11.46 -0.51
C ARG A 243 10.05 11.26 0.68
N SER A 244 9.14 10.30 0.59
CA SER A 244 8.19 9.97 1.65
C SER A 244 8.88 9.43 2.90
N GLN A 245 9.90 8.57 2.75
CA GLN A 245 10.71 8.08 3.87
C GLN A 245 11.41 9.21 4.62
N PHE A 246 11.99 10.18 3.90
CA PHE A 246 12.64 11.33 4.52
C PHE A 246 11.62 12.25 5.19
N TYR A 247 10.48 12.48 4.55
CA TYR A 247 9.40 13.29 5.11
C TYR A 247 8.87 12.69 6.41
N PHE A 248 8.56 11.38 6.43
CA PHE A 248 8.15 10.65 7.63
C PHE A 248 9.21 10.73 8.73
N THR A 249 10.48 10.47 8.38
CA THR A 249 11.58 10.50 9.35
C THR A 249 11.73 11.88 9.96
N ARG A 250 11.66 12.94 9.15
CA ARG A 250 11.73 14.32 9.63
C ARG A 250 10.56 14.68 10.55
N LYS A 251 9.35 14.26 10.17
CA LYS A 251 8.10 14.55 10.90
C LYS A 251 8.09 13.92 12.29
N TYR A 252 8.54 12.68 12.44
CA TYR A 252 8.41 11.92 13.68
C TYR A 252 9.70 11.76 14.48
N TYR A 253 10.84 11.82 13.83
CA TYR A 253 12.16 11.62 14.50
C TYR A 253 13.07 12.86 14.43
N GLY A 254 12.62 13.91 13.75
CA GLY A 254 13.31 15.17 13.65
C GLY A 254 14.38 15.26 12.55
N PRO A 255 14.87 16.49 12.29
CA PRO A 255 15.77 16.75 11.15
C PRO A 255 17.16 16.12 11.30
N ALA A 256 17.64 15.89 12.52
CA ALA A 256 18.95 15.25 12.75
C ALA A 256 18.94 13.78 12.27
N VAL A 257 17.88 13.03 12.61
CA VAL A 257 17.72 11.63 12.21
C VAL A 257 17.49 11.53 10.69
N GLU A 258 16.74 12.46 10.11
CA GLU A 258 16.58 12.53 8.66
C GLU A 258 17.92 12.75 7.94
N LYS A 259 18.75 13.69 8.40
CA LYS A 259 20.09 13.93 7.82
C LYS A 259 20.99 12.70 7.93
N MET A 260 20.97 12.02 9.08
CA MET A 260 21.70 10.76 9.27
C MET A 260 21.22 9.68 8.29
N LEU A 261 19.92 9.51 8.11
CA LEU A 261 19.34 8.55 7.17
C LEU A 261 19.77 8.88 5.74
N ARG A 262 19.74 10.16 5.33
CA ARG A 262 20.23 10.61 4.01
C ARG A 262 21.70 10.25 3.81
N PHE A 263 22.54 10.52 4.81
CA PHE A 263 23.97 10.19 4.75
C PHE A 263 24.21 8.68 4.57
N ILE A 264 23.50 7.83 5.33
CA ILE A 264 23.60 6.37 5.23
C ILE A 264 23.19 5.89 3.82
N ILE A 265 22.07 6.41 3.29
CA ILE A 265 21.56 6.01 1.98
C ILE A 265 22.52 6.48 0.85
N SER A 266 23.00 7.72 0.94
CA SER A 266 23.96 8.26 -0.05
C SER A 266 25.28 7.48 -0.03
N GLY A 267 25.82 7.19 1.16
CA GLY A 267 27.02 6.38 1.31
C GLY A 267 26.88 4.98 0.71
N LYS A 268 25.73 4.31 0.94
CA LYS A 268 25.43 3.02 0.32
C LYS A 268 25.38 3.12 -1.22
N SER A 269 24.75 4.17 -1.75
CA SER A 269 24.65 4.39 -3.20
C SER A 269 26.03 4.62 -3.82
N LEU A 270 26.90 5.43 -3.19
CA LEU A 270 28.29 5.64 -3.63
C LEU A 270 29.11 4.35 -3.61
N LEU A 271 28.98 3.55 -2.54
CA LEU A 271 29.65 2.24 -2.46
C LEU A 271 29.18 1.28 -3.56
N ASN A 272 27.88 1.26 -3.87
CA ASN A 272 27.37 0.46 -4.97
C ASN A 272 27.92 0.94 -6.31
N LEU A 273 27.91 2.24 -6.58
CA LEU A 273 28.51 2.82 -7.79
C LEU A 273 30.00 2.48 -7.93
N ALA A 274 30.76 2.58 -6.84
CA ALA A 274 32.19 2.20 -6.85
C ALA A 274 32.38 0.71 -7.16
N ARG A 275 31.58 -0.17 -6.55
CA ARG A 275 31.61 -1.62 -6.82
C ARG A 275 31.28 -1.94 -8.28
N TRP A 276 30.27 -1.27 -8.85
CA TRP A 276 29.90 -1.44 -10.25
C TRP A 276 30.95 -0.88 -11.20
N GLY A 277 31.53 0.30 -10.90
CA GLY A 277 32.63 0.84 -11.67
C GLY A 277 33.85 -0.09 -11.69
N LEU A 278 34.21 -0.68 -10.54
CA LEU A 278 35.27 -1.69 -10.46
C LEU A 278 34.92 -2.94 -11.29
N LYS A 279 33.70 -3.48 -11.14
CA LYS A 279 33.25 -4.63 -11.95
C LYS A 279 33.35 -4.31 -13.45
N TYR A 280 32.86 -3.14 -13.88
CA TYR A 280 32.91 -2.73 -15.29
C TYR A 280 34.35 -2.66 -15.82
N VAL A 281 35.29 -2.14 -15.05
CA VAL A 281 36.70 -2.03 -15.41
C VAL A 281 37.41 -3.42 -15.51
N PHE A 282 36.99 -4.37 -14.63
CA PHE A 282 37.63 -5.71 -14.57
C PHE A 282 36.93 -6.77 -15.40
N MET A 283 35.71 -6.55 -15.89
CA MET A 283 34.95 -7.48 -16.74
C MET A 283 35.00 -6.98 -18.19
N SER A 284 36.02 -7.37 -18.94
CA SER A 284 36.00 -7.19 -20.38
C SER A 284 35.00 -8.18 -21.00
N ASN A 285 34.03 -7.67 -21.76
CA ASN A 285 33.11 -8.31 -22.69
C ASN A 285 31.77 -8.86 -22.15
N GLY A 286 30.72 -8.23 -22.55
CA GLY A 286 29.38 -8.81 -22.83
C GLY A 286 28.49 -9.21 -21.65
N SER A 287 29.03 -9.49 -20.46
CA SER A 287 28.25 -9.87 -19.27
C SER A 287 27.85 -8.68 -18.39
N ALA A 288 28.58 -7.57 -18.47
CA ALA A 288 28.33 -6.38 -17.63
C ALA A 288 26.99 -5.70 -17.94
N GLU A 289 26.56 -5.67 -19.20
CA GLU A 289 25.26 -5.07 -19.57
C GLU A 289 24.06 -5.87 -19.05
N ARG A 290 24.16 -7.19 -19.00
CA ARG A 290 23.09 -8.05 -18.44
C ARG A 290 22.96 -7.91 -16.93
N GLU A 291 24.07 -7.75 -16.21
CA GLU A 291 24.04 -7.54 -14.76
C GLU A 291 23.61 -6.12 -14.36
N LEU A 292 23.91 -5.09 -15.17
CA LEU A 292 23.39 -3.73 -14.96
C LEU A 292 21.86 -3.70 -15.01
N ALA A 293 21.25 -4.46 -15.91
CA ALA A 293 19.79 -4.59 -16.01
C ALA A 293 19.18 -5.26 -14.77
N LEU A 294 19.91 -6.17 -14.10
CA LEU A 294 19.43 -6.90 -12.90
C LEU A 294 19.57 -6.09 -11.60
N CYS A 295 20.40 -5.05 -11.55
CA CYS A 295 20.54 -4.21 -10.35
C CYS A 295 19.52 -3.09 -10.22
N HIS A 296 18.68 -2.90 -11.24
CA HIS A 296 17.56 -1.98 -11.21
C HIS A 296 16.25 -2.68 -10.74
N THR A 297 16.28 -3.97 -10.45
CA THR A 297 15.24 -4.73 -9.75
C THR A 297 15.57 -4.86 -8.27
#